data_866de2f807287116de248f3d57f596ec
#
_entry.id   866de2f807287116de248f3d57f596ec
#
_cell.length_a   1.000
_cell.length_b   1.000
_cell.length_c   1.000
_cell.angle_alpha   90.00
_cell.angle_beta   90.00
_cell.angle_gamma   90.00
#
_symmetry.space_group_name_H-M   'P 1'
#
loop_
_entity.id
_entity.type
_entity.pdbx_description
1 polymer ?
#
loop_
_entity_poly.entity_id
_entity_poly.type
_entity_poly.pdbx_seq_one_letter_code
_entity_poly.pdbx_strand_id
1 'polypeptide(L)'
;MIRVLDGLALVLAALVVSDLLLWWWRPEETFLALLLVVAVRTLLRPYALPAWSPARVVAAGVAAYAVLFSFITVTRHWAFRTHALDLGYYVQVLWSMSRGLGPYVSLPEMHAWGDHFSPTLYLLVPLVALFPGAVVLLIAQSVAFSLGALPLFALARRRLDSDPPAAAFALLYLLSPTLHGINIRDFHIAAFAIPLLLAAVYCFESGRMGWFLVAVVLTLGCREDAALAVIGLGLWIALARRRWLWGLGLAAGSLALLFFDIRVLMPYFRGEPYPHFLRYAHLGKSLGEILLNMVLHPLTTLGFMVSVEKLRYLLALLAPLGFLPLLAPWELIPALPTLAHNLVSRDPVLFHHRTPYNSFVLPFLLLAAVSGYARLSPRLSLAGRPARRLVLGLAFLASLALTSRTLNDLAVKQWWPGERQRAAHAVLAQIPPAASVSAWERFVAHVATRPKVFVFPVGIEQSEYVLLDATTVPGRDPDLGLDRRGKEVTLRVLGRDGPAQYRYEVVREREGYLLLKRSP
;
A
#
# COMPACT_ATOMS: atom_id res chain seq x y z
N MET A 1 14.57 26.41 -31.84
CA MET A 1 14.82 25.65 -30.62
C MET A 1 13.55 25.33 -29.83
N ILE A 2 12.74 26.29 -29.33
CA ILE A 2 11.50 26.00 -28.53
C ILE A 2 10.52 25.12 -29.29
N ARG A 3 10.15 25.46 -30.54
CA ARG A 3 9.24 24.65 -31.38
C ARG A 3 9.75 23.22 -31.63
N VAL A 4 11.08 23.04 -31.71
CA VAL A 4 11.70 21.71 -31.86
C VAL A 4 11.51 20.90 -30.59
N LEU A 5 11.74 21.50 -29.41
CA LEU A 5 11.52 20.84 -28.11
C LEU A 5 10.03 20.52 -27.88
N ASP A 6 9.11 21.42 -28.26
CA ASP A 6 7.66 21.16 -28.20
C ASP A 6 7.28 19.99 -29.12
N GLY A 7 7.80 19.94 -30.34
CA GLY A 7 7.59 18.84 -31.29
C GLY A 7 8.15 17.51 -30.76
N LEU A 8 9.37 17.52 -30.20
CA LEU A 8 10.00 16.34 -29.60
C LEU A 8 9.21 15.85 -28.37
N ALA A 9 8.74 16.77 -27.53
CA ALA A 9 7.91 16.40 -26.36
C ALA A 9 6.58 15.74 -26.79
N LEU A 10 5.94 16.23 -27.85
CA LEU A 10 4.73 15.61 -28.40
C LEU A 10 4.99 14.21 -28.96
N VAL A 11 6.09 14.03 -29.71
CA VAL A 11 6.50 12.71 -30.22
C VAL A 11 6.78 11.74 -29.07
N LEU A 12 7.55 12.15 -28.07
CA LEU A 12 7.85 11.30 -26.91
C LEU A 12 6.58 10.99 -26.09
N ALA A 13 5.65 11.95 -25.93
CA ALA A 13 4.38 11.70 -25.29
C ALA A 13 3.54 10.67 -26.06
N ALA A 14 3.48 10.77 -27.39
CA ALA A 14 2.81 9.79 -28.24
C ALA A 14 3.47 8.40 -28.15
N LEU A 15 4.82 8.35 -28.09
CA LEU A 15 5.54 7.09 -27.89
C LEU A 15 5.27 6.48 -26.51
N VAL A 16 5.22 7.27 -25.42
CA VAL A 16 4.84 6.78 -24.08
C VAL A 16 3.44 6.15 -24.13
N VAL A 17 2.46 6.82 -24.76
CA VAL A 17 1.11 6.28 -24.91
C VAL A 17 1.13 4.99 -25.73
N SER A 18 1.87 4.97 -26.84
CA SER A 18 2.05 3.77 -27.67
C SER A 18 2.67 2.62 -26.89
N ASP A 19 3.72 2.89 -26.11
CA ASP A 19 4.40 1.89 -25.26
C ASP A 19 3.47 1.34 -24.17
N LEU A 20 2.62 2.18 -23.58
CA LEU A 20 1.61 1.75 -22.61
C LEU A 20 0.54 0.85 -23.23
N LEU A 21 0.14 1.13 -24.47
CA LEU A 21 -0.90 0.39 -25.19
C LEU A 21 -0.36 -0.91 -25.79
N LEU A 22 0.77 -0.85 -26.49
CA LEU A 22 1.27 -1.89 -27.37
C LEU A 22 2.52 -2.61 -26.84
N TRP A 23 3.18 -2.00 -25.84
CA TRP A 23 4.40 -2.54 -25.24
C TRP A 23 5.54 -2.79 -26.25
N TRP A 24 5.79 -1.83 -27.13
CA TRP A 24 6.90 -1.88 -28.09
C TRP A 24 8.25 -1.76 -27.41
N TRP A 25 8.33 -0.86 -26.41
CA TRP A 25 9.51 -0.55 -25.65
C TRP A 25 9.16 -0.47 -24.16
N ARG A 26 10.09 -0.04 -23.34
CA ARG A 26 9.88 0.22 -21.92
C ARG A 26 9.28 1.61 -21.71
N PRO A 27 8.03 1.75 -21.31
CA PRO A 27 7.39 3.06 -21.19
C PRO A 27 8.11 3.96 -20.17
N GLU A 28 8.81 3.39 -19.18
CA GLU A 28 9.59 4.16 -18.21
C GLU A 28 10.76 4.93 -18.85
N GLU A 29 11.48 4.34 -19.80
CA GLU A 29 12.63 4.96 -20.45
C GLU A 29 12.18 6.09 -21.38
N THR A 30 11.14 5.86 -22.19
CA THR A 30 10.52 6.87 -23.04
C THR A 30 9.96 8.04 -22.21
N PHE A 31 9.36 7.73 -21.07
CA PHE A 31 8.84 8.76 -20.16
C PHE A 31 9.96 9.59 -19.51
N LEU A 32 11.08 8.98 -19.13
CA LEU A 32 12.23 9.73 -18.60
C LEU A 32 12.82 10.67 -19.65
N ALA A 33 12.89 10.22 -20.91
CA ALA A 33 13.29 11.08 -22.03
C ALA A 33 12.31 12.26 -22.22
N LEU A 34 11.00 12.00 -22.15
CA LEU A 34 9.96 13.03 -22.18
C LEU A 34 10.15 14.04 -21.05
N LEU A 35 10.34 13.56 -19.82
CA LEU A 35 10.55 14.44 -18.66
C LEU A 35 11.78 15.34 -18.84
N LEU A 36 12.88 14.81 -19.37
CA LEU A 36 14.08 15.58 -19.64
C LEU A 36 13.80 16.69 -20.66
N VAL A 37 13.14 16.38 -21.78
CA VAL A 37 12.79 17.35 -22.81
C VAL A 37 11.87 18.45 -22.27
N VAL A 38 10.81 18.04 -21.50
CA VAL A 38 9.89 18.99 -20.87
C VAL A 38 10.59 19.87 -19.84
N ALA A 39 11.51 19.32 -19.06
CA ALA A 39 12.30 20.08 -18.08
C ALA A 39 13.19 21.13 -18.79
N VAL A 40 13.97 20.72 -19.79
CA VAL A 40 14.82 21.64 -20.58
C VAL A 40 13.98 22.73 -21.23
N ARG A 41 12.88 22.33 -21.87
CA ARG A 41 11.95 23.27 -22.52
C ARG A 41 11.37 24.28 -21.54
N THR A 42 10.98 23.83 -20.32
CA THR A 42 10.41 24.68 -19.27
C THR A 42 11.44 25.64 -18.69
N LEU A 43 12.69 25.22 -18.55
CA LEU A 43 13.80 26.10 -18.12
C LEU A 43 14.06 27.23 -19.13
N LEU A 44 13.99 26.92 -20.42
CA LEU A 44 14.20 27.93 -21.48
C LEU A 44 13.01 28.91 -21.59
N ARG A 45 11.80 28.41 -21.51
CA ARG A 45 10.57 29.21 -21.55
C ARG A 45 9.44 28.46 -20.87
N PRO A 46 8.93 28.90 -19.71
CA PRO A 46 7.82 28.26 -19.02
C PRO A 46 6.58 28.15 -19.90
N TYR A 47 5.83 27.06 -19.73
CA TYR A 47 4.53 26.90 -20.37
C TYR A 47 3.53 27.90 -19.78
N ALA A 48 2.67 28.48 -20.65
CA ALA A 48 1.50 29.20 -20.22
C ALA A 48 0.43 28.19 -19.79
N LEU A 49 0.22 28.06 -18.48
CA LEU A 49 -0.83 27.18 -17.95
C LEU A 49 -2.14 27.95 -17.83
N PRO A 50 -3.30 27.27 -17.99
CA PRO A 50 -4.60 27.88 -17.72
C PRO A 50 -4.65 28.46 -16.30
N ALA A 51 -5.30 29.61 -16.15
CA ALA A 51 -5.45 30.29 -14.87
C ALA A 51 -6.53 29.63 -13.98
N TRP A 52 -6.35 28.36 -13.66
CA TRP A 52 -7.22 27.69 -12.71
C TRP A 52 -6.89 28.08 -11.27
N SER A 53 -7.91 28.19 -10.43
CA SER A 53 -7.66 28.37 -9.01
C SER A 53 -6.95 27.15 -8.43
N PRO A 54 -5.99 27.32 -7.51
CA PRO A 54 -5.26 26.22 -6.88
C PRO A 54 -6.18 25.14 -6.29
N ALA A 55 -7.29 25.53 -5.69
CA ALA A 55 -8.30 24.60 -5.16
C ALA A 55 -8.94 23.73 -6.26
N ARG A 56 -9.25 24.31 -7.43
CA ARG A 56 -9.78 23.54 -8.57
C ARG A 56 -8.75 22.56 -9.11
N VAL A 57 -7.47 22.94 -9.16
CA VAL A 57 -6.38 22.04 -9.57
C VAL A 57 -6.28 20.85 -8.62
N VAL A 58 -6.34 21.08 -7.31
CA VAL A 58 -6.32 20.00 -6.31
C VAL A 58 -7.56 19.11 -6.46
N ALA A 59 -8.75 19.70 -6.60
CA ALA A 59 -9.98 18.91 -6.77
C ALA A 59 -9.94 18.04 -8.04
N ALA A 60 -9.45 18.60 -9.16
CA ALA A 60 -9.24 17.85 -10.39
C ALA A 60 -8.22 16.71 -10.21
N GLY A 61 -7.11 16.96 -9.50
CA GLY A 61 -6.12 15.95 -9.15
C GLY A 61 -6.69 14.82 -8.30
N VAL A 62 -7.51 15.16 -7.28
CA VAL A 62 -8.22 14.18 -6.43
C VAL A 62 -9.14 13.30 -7.29
N ALA A 63 -9.98 13.92 -8.14
CA ALA A 63 -10.88 13.17 -9.02
C ALA A 63 -10.12 12.29 -10.01
N ALA A 64 -9.07 12.83 -10.65
CA ALA A 64 -8.24 12.10 -11.59
C ALA A 64 -7.56 10.88 -10.94
N TYR A 65 -6.98 11.06 -9.73
CA TYR A 65 -6.38 9.95 -8.99
C TYR A 65 -7.42 8.88 -8.63
N ALA A 66 -8.57 9.30 -8.06
CA ALA A 66 -9.62 8.37 -7.66
C ALA A 66 -10.10 7.52 -8.85
N VAL A 67 -10.38 8.14 -9.99
CA VAL A 67 -10.86 7.44 -11.19
C VAL A 67 -9.77 6.55 -11.78
N LEU A 68 -8.57 7.09 -12.02
CA LEU A 68 -7.48 6.35 -12.66
C LEU A 68 -7.05 5.14 -11.84
N PHE A 69 -6.78 5.32 -10.54
CA PHE A 69 -6.29 4.22 -9.71
C PHE A 69 -7.39 3.21 -9.37
N SER A 70 -8.65 3.63 -9.22
CA SER A 70 -9.77 2.68 -9.11
C SER A 70 -9.87 1.82 -10.38
N PHE A 71 -9.79 2.42 -11.55
CA PHE A 71 -9.81 1.70 -12.82
C PHE A 71 -8.65 0.70 -12.92
N ILE A 72 -7.41 1.14 -12.66
CA ILE A 72 -6.22 0.29 -12.76
C ILE A 72 -6.24 -0.86 -11.75
N THR A 73 -6.58 -0.59 -10.48
CA THR A 73 -6.58 -1.64 -9.45
C THR A 73 -7.66 -2.68 -9.71
N VAL A 74 -8.85 -2.26 -10.14
CA VAL A 74 -9.96 -3.16 -10.48
C VAL A 74 -9.64 -3.99 -11.73
N THR A 75 -9.12 -3.37 -12.78
CA THR A 75 -8.77 -4.10 -14.01
C THR A 75 -7.60 -5.05 -13.81
N ARG A 76 -6.61 -4.69 -12.96
CA ARG A 76 -5.54 -5.60 -12.53
C ARG A 76 -6.10 -6.80 -11.75
N HIS A 77 -7.10 -6.58 -10.90
CA HIS A 77 -7.80 -7.68 -10.24
C HIS A 77 -8.44 -8.62 -11.28
N TRP A 78 -9.20 -8.09 -12.21
CA TRP A 78 -9.79 -8.91 -13.28
C TRP A 78 -8.76 -9.60 -14.19
N ALA A 79 -7.55 -9.07 -14.28
CA ALA A 79 -6.43 -9.70 -14.96
C ALA A 79 -5.66 -10.71 -14.08
N PHE A 80 -6.17 -11.09 -12.90
CA PHE A 80 -5.54 -12.01 -11.95
C PHE A 80 -4.14 -11.57 -11.48
N ARG A 81 -3.97 -10.26 -11.23
CA ARG A 81 -2.72 -9.67 -10.73
C ARG A 81 -2.75 -9.35 -9.24
N THR A 82 -3.74 -9.84 -8.52
CA THR A 82 -3.92 -9.69 -7.07
C THR A 82 -3.58 -10.97 -6.32
N HIS A 83 -3.32 -10.86 -5.01
CA HIS A 83 -2.78 -11.93 -4.20
C HIS A 83 -3.77 -12.42 -3.13
N ALA A 84 -3.62 -13.68 -2.74
CA ALA A 84 -4.48 -14.33 -1.75
C ALA A 84 -4.36 -13.71 -0.37
N LEU A 85 -3.13 -13.58 0.14
CA LEU A 85 -2.86 -13.19 1.53
C LEU A 85 -2.99 -11.68 1.79
N ASP A 86 -3.11 -10.88 0.75
CA ASP A 86 -3.42 -9.46 0.85
C ASP A 86 -4.91 -9.25 0.54
N LEU A 87 -5.30 -9.13 -0.74
CA LEU A 87 -6.68 -8.83 -1.12
C LEU A 87 -7.66 -9.94 -0.75
N GLY A 88 -7.33 -11.22 -1.01
CA GLY A 88 -8.22 -12.35 -0.72
C GLY A 88 -8.53 -12.47 0.76
N TYR A 89 -7.53 -12.25 1.62
CA TYR A 89 -7.67 -12.20 3.07
C TYR A 89 -8.71 -11.16 3.50
N TYR A 90 -8.55 -9.90 3.10
CA TYR A 90 -9.48 -8.83 3.50
C TYR A 90 -10.87 -8.99 2.88
N VAL A 91 -10.97 -9.55 1.67
CA VAL A 91 -12.28 -9.88 1.06
C VAL A 91 -13.03 -10.89 1.92
N GLN A 92 -12.36 -11.96 2.36
CA GLN A 92 -13.00 -12.97 3.21
C GLN A 92 -13.34 -12.44 4.60
N VAL A 93 -12.41 -11.74 5.25
CA VAL A 93 -12.65 -11.14 6.58
C VAL A 93 -13.88 -10.22 6.56
N LEU A 94 -13.95 -9.28 5.63
CA LEU A 94 -15.07 -8.33 5.54
C LEU A 94 -16.37 -8.99 5.08
N TRP A 95 -16.30 -9.98 4.21
CA TRP A 95 -17.47 -10.79 3.86
C TRP A 95 -18.00 -11.55 5.08
N SER A 96 -17.13 -12.19 5.86
CA SER A 96 -17.50 -12.90 7.09
C SER A 96 -18.15 -11.94 8.11
N MET A 97 -17.53 -10.76 8.34
CA MET A 97 -18.08 -9.71 9.21
C MET A 97 -19.46 -9.23 8.71
N SER A 98 -19.64 -9.06 7.40
CA SER A 98 -20.92 -8.62 6.80
C SER A 98 -22.05 -9.65 6.94
N ARG A 99 -21.71 -10.92 7.20
CA ARG A 99 -22.65 -12.01 7.46
C ARG A 99 -22.86 -12.29 8.94
N GLY A 100 -22.27 -11.47 9.83
CA GLY A 100 -22.37 -11.65 11.28
C GLY A 100 -21.53 -12.81 11.84
N LEU A 101 -20.60 -13.38 11.04
CA LEU A 101 -19.73 -14.47 11.45
C LEU A 101 -18.48 -13.97 12.21
N GLY A 102 -18.32 -12.65 12.37
CA GLY A 102 -17.14 -12.03 12.96
C GLY A 102 -15.95 -11.97 12.00
N PRO A 103 -14.81 -11.42 12.43
CA PRO A 103 -13.60 -11.29 11.62
C PRO A 103 -12.84 -12.63 11.55
N TYR A 104 -13.42 -13.60 10.87
CA TYR A 104 -12.84 -14.91 10.63
C TYR A 104 -12.31 -15.02 9.21
N VAL A 105 -11.19 -15.73 9.04
CA VAL A 105 -10.57 -16.04 7.76
C VAL A 105 -10.08 -17.49 7.72
N SER A 106 -10.20 -18.15 6.58
CA SER A 106 -9.61 -19.46 6.34
C SER A 106 -8.26 -19.41 5.60
N LEU A 107 -7.67 -18.20 5.46
CA LEU A 107 -6.44 -17.87 4.73
C LEU A 107 -5.37 -17.14 5.60
N PRO A 108 -4.70 -17.77 6.54
CA PRO A 108 -4.85 -19.08 7.18
C PRO A 108 -6.09 -19.17 8.06
N GLU A 109 -6.48 -20.38 8.50
CA GLU A 109 -7.67 -20.60 9.33
C GLU A 109 -7.47 -20.01 10.74
N MET A 110 -8.04 -18.81 10.95
CA MET A 110 -7.87 -18.08 12.21
C MET A 110 -8.87 -16.93 12.36
N HIS A 111 -8.96 -16.42 13.56
CA HIS A 111 -9.58 -15.13 13.81
C HIS A 111 -8.63 -14.02 13.31
N ALA A 112 -9.10 -13.10 12.45
CA ALA A 112 -8.24 -12.11 11.78
C ALA A 112 -7.48 -11.20 12.76
N TRP A 113 -8.02 -10.94 13.96
CA TRP A 113 -7.33 -10.15 14.98
C TRP A 113 -6.20 -10.89 15.69
N GLY A 114 -6.00 -12.17 15.41
CA GLY A 114 -4.81 -12.91 15.80
C GLY A 114 -3.61 -12.67 14.88
N ASP A 115 -3.86 -12.14 13.67
CA ASP A 115 -2.81 -11.74 12.72
C ASP A 115 -2.53 -10.23 12.78
N HIS A 116 -3.59 -9.42 12.61
CA HIS A 116 -3.54 -7.95 12.74
C HIS A 116 -4.80 -7.42 13.44
N PHE A 117 -4.63 -6.64 14.50
CA PHE A 117 -5.75 -5.99 15.16
C PHE A 117 -6.21 -4.74 14.39
N SER A 118 -7.31 -4.86 13.65
CA SER A 118 -7.75 -3.86 12.67
C SER A 118 -9.24 -3.49 12.81
N PRO A 119 -9.71 -2.96 13.96
CA PRO A 119 -11.13 -2.64 14.17
C PRO A 119 -11.69 -1.58 13.22
N THR A 120 -10.87 -0.74 12.60
CA THR A 120 -11.31 0.21 11.56
C THR A 120 -11.95 -0.48 10.35
N LEU A 121 -11.71 -1.79 10.14
CA LEU A 121 -12.41 -2.59 9.14
C LEU A 121 -13.94 -2.55 9.29
N TYR A 122 -14.48 -2.39 10.51
CA TYR A 122 -15.93 -2.29 10.72
C TYR A 122 -16.57 -1.15 9.92
N LEU A 123 -15.84 -0.07 9.62
CA LEU A 123 -16.36 1.02 8.79
C LEU A 123 -16.60 0.60 7.32
N LEU A 124 -15.96 -0.46 6.87
CA LEU A 124 -16.10 -0.97 5.51
C LEU A 124 -17.16 -2.09 5.41
N VAL A 125 -17.62 -2.64 6.54
CA VAL A 125 -18.61 -3.72 6.58
C VAL A 125 -19.92 -3.34 5.86
N PRO A 126 -20.53 -2.15 6.10
CA PRO A 126 -21.75 -1.78 5.37
C PRO A 126 -21.54 -1.72 3.85
N LEU A 127 -20.37 -1.26 3.43
CA LEU A 127 -20.02 -1.16 2.01
C LEU A 127 -19.88 -2.54 1.36
N VAL A 128 -19.25 -3.49 2.05
CA VAL A 128 -19.09 -4.88 1.58
C VAL A 128 -20.41 -5.65 1.66
N ALA A 129 -21.29 -5.34 2.62
CA ALA A 129 -22.62 -5.92 2.68
C ALA A 129 -23.47 -5.56 1.44
N LEU A 130 -23.34 -4.34 0.94
CA LEU A 130 -24.03 -3.87 -0.26
C LEU A 130 -23.35 -4.34 -1.57
N PHE A 131 -22.02 -4.36 -1.59
CA PHE A 131 -21.21 -4.69 -2.77
C PHE A 131 -20.14 -5.73 -2.38
N PRO A 132 -20.50 -7.01 -2.25
CA PRO A 132 -19.55 -8.03 -1.81
C PRO A 132 -18.45 -8.27 -2.85
N GLY A 133 -17.22 -8.46 -2.35
CA GLY A 133 -16.06 -8.82 -3.16
C GLY A 133 -14.94 -7.80 -3.18
N ALA A 134 -13.93 -8.07 -3.99
CA ALA A 134 -12.68 -7.32 -4.04
C ALA A 134 -12.80 -5.90 -4.59
N VAL A 135 -13.68 -5.71 -5.59
CA VAL A 135 -13.77 -4.46 -6.37
C VAL A 135 -14.03 -3.25 -5.48
N VAL A 136 -14.99 -3.38 -4.56
CA VAL A 136 -15.37 -2.29 -3.66
C VAL A 136 -14.22 -1.86 -2.73
N LEU A 137 -13.38 -2.80 -2.30
CA LEU A 137 -12.24 -2.52 -1.43
C LEU A 137 -11.14 -1.74 -2.17
N LEU A 138 -10.86 -2.12 -3.42
CA LEU A 138 -9.88 -1.47 -4.27
C LEU A 138 -10.30 -0.03 -4.61
N ILE A 139 -11.59 0.18 -4.90
CA ILE A 139 -12.16 1.52 -5.12
C ILE A 139 -12.09 2.34 -3.83
N ALA A 140 -12.52 1.80 -2.69
CA ALA A 140 -12.52 2.49 -1.41
C ALA A 140 -11.12 2.96 -1.02
N GLN A 141 -10.10 2.12 -1.20
CA GLN A 141 -8.71 2.49 -0.94
C GLN A 141 -8.23 3.61 -1.86
N SER A 142 -8.49 3.51 -3.17
CA SER A 142 -8.07 4.53 -4.15
C SER A 142 -8.74 5.89 -3.88
N VAL A 143 -10.03 5.88 -3.52
CA VAL A 143 -10.77 7.08 -3.11
C VAL A 143 -10.21 7.65 -1.81
N ALA A 144 -10.00 6.83 -0.78
CA ALA A 144 -9.43 7.28 0.49
C ALA A 144 -8.06 7.95 0.29
N PHE A 145 -7.20 7.38 -0.55
CA PHE A 145 -5.91 7.97 -0.89
C PHE A 145 -6.06 9.32 -1.57
N SER A 146 -6.93 9.43 -2.57
CA SER A 146 -7.13 10.70 -3.26
C SER A 146 -7.58 11.81 -2.30
N LEU A 147 -8.48 11.48 -1.37
CA LEU A 147 -9.00 12.42 -0.36
C LEU A 147 -7.93 12.92 0.62
N GLY A 148 -6.85 12.18 0.82
CA GLY A 148 -5.71 12.63 1.66
C GLY A 148 -5.04 13.92 1.16
N ALA A 149 -5.18 14.27 -0.12
CA ALA A 149 -4.71 15.53 -0.68
C ALA A 149 -5.41 16.76 -0.07
N LEU A 150 -6.66 16.61 0.37
CA LEU A 150 -7.46 17.73 0.90
C LEU A 150 -6.94 18.24 2.25
N PRO A 151 -6.77 17.41 3.29
CA PRO A 151 -6.18 17.87 4.55
C PRO A 151 -4.73 18.36 4.38
N LEU A 152 -3.94 17.74 3.48
CA LEU A 152 -2.59 18.21 3.18
C LEU A 152 -2.62 19.61 2.53
N PHE A 153 -3.50 19.83 1.55
CA PHE A 153 -3.68 21.15 0.93
C PHE A 153 -4.07 22.22 1.97
N ALA A 154 -5.06 21.91 2.80
CA ALA A 154 -5.54 22.83 3.83
C ALA A 154 -4.44 23.17 4.85
N LEU A 155 -3.65 22.16 5.27
CA LEU A 155 -2.53 22.34 6.18
C LEU A 155 -1.39 23.13 5.53
N ALA A 156 -1.03 22.83 4.29
CA ALA A 156 0.01 23.54 3.55
C ALA A 156 -0.38 25.03 3.35
N ARG A 157 -1.64 25.33 3.05
CA ARG A 157 -2.14 26.71 2.98
C ARG A 157 -1.91 27.48 4.29
N ARG A 158 -2.21 26.85 5.43
CA ARG A 158 -1.99 27.47 6.76
C ARG A 158 -0.52 27.74 7.04
N ARG A 159 0.37 26.80 6.68
CA ARG A 159 1.81 26.91 6.98
C ARG A 159 2.55 27.82 6.00
N LEU A 160 2.09 27.94 4.75
CA LEU A 160 2.76 28.67 3.69
C LEU A 160 2.13 30.02 3.40
N ASP A 161 0.92 30.28 3.93
CA ASP A 161 0.10 31.45 3.63
C ASP A 161 0.02 31.75 2.12
N SER A 162 -0.07 30.66 1.32
CA SER A 162 -0.07 30.75 -0.14
C SER A 162 -0.69 29.52 -0.79
N ASP A 163 -1.69 29.72 -1.64
CA ASP A 163 -2.42 28.66 -2.32
C ASP A 163 -1.60 27.91 -3.38
N PRO A 164 -0.78 28.57 -4.25
CA PRO A 164 -0.07 27.85 -5.29
C PRO A 164 0.95 26.83 -4.78
N PRO A 165 1.85 27.12 -3.83
CA PRO A 165 2.74 26.10 -3.29
C PRO A 165 2.00 25.05 -2.47
N ALA A 166 0.88 25.40 -1.81
CA ALA A 166 0.05 24.43 -1.10
C ALA A 166 -0.55 23.41 -2.07
N ALA A 167 -1.08 23.85 -3.22
CA ALA A 167 -1.56 22.97 -4.27
C ALA A 167 -0.43 22.10 -4.86
N ALA A 168 0.77 22.64 -4.99
CA ALA A 168 1.93 21.87 -5.42
C ALA A 168 2.22 20.70 -4.48
N PHE A 169 2.19 20.87 -3.15
CA PHE A 169 2.37 19.78 -2.20
C PHE A 169 1.24 18.75 -2.24
N ALA A 170 -0.02 19.18 -2.43
CA ALA A 170 -1.13 18.26 -2.62
C ALA A 170 -0.98 17.41 -3.90
N LEU A 171 -0.48 18.01 -4.99
CA LEU A 171 -0.18 17.27 -6.22
C LEU A 171 1.05 16.35 -6.06
N LEU A 172 2.11 16.78 -5.36
CA LEU A 172 3.27 15.92 -5.04
C LEU A 172 2.83 14.69 -4.23
N TYR A 173 1.87 14.84 -3.33
CA TYR A 173 1.27 13.71 -2.63
C TYR A 173 0.59 12.74 -3.61
N LEU A 174 -0.30 13.24 -4.47
CA LEU A 174 -1.02 12.42 -5.47
C LEU A 174 -0.07 11.78 -6.49
N LEU A 175 1.07 12.39 -6.77
CA LEU A 175 2.12 11.88 -7.66
C LEU A 175 3.18 11.06 -6.93
N SER A 176 3.04 10.84 -5.63
CA SER A 176 4.04 10.11 -4.85
C SER A 176 4.20 8.67 -5.32
N PRO A 177 5.41 8.23 -5.71
CA PRO A 177 5.67 6.84 -6.10
C PRO A 177 5.39 5.85 -4.96
N THR A 178 5.52 6.29 -3.71
CA THR A 178 5.16 5.51 -2.52
C THR A 178 3.66 5.29 -2.44
N LEU A 179 2.85 6.34 -2.61
CA LEU A 179 1.39 6.24 -2.62
C LEU A 179 0.89 5.32 -3.72
N HIS A 180 1.44 5.48 -4.94
CA HIS A 180 1.12 4.63 -6.09
C HIS A 180 1.46 3.17 -5.82
N GLY A 181 2.67 2.91 -5.27
CA GLY A 181 3.12 1.57 -4.97
C GLY A 181 2.25 0.86 -3.95
N ILE A 182 1.81 1.55 -2.89
CA ILE A 182 0.90 1.02 -1.88
C ILE A 182 -0.46 0.69 -2.52
N ASN A 183 -0.99 1.60 -3.36
CA ASN A 183 -2.32 1.42 -3.95
C ASN A 183 -2.38 0.26 -4.96
N ILE A 184 -1.34 0.09 -5.77
CA ILE A 184 -1.27 -0.99 -6.76
C ILE A 184 -1.02 -2.36 -6.12
N ARG A 185 -0.51 -2.39 -4.89
CA ARG A 185 -0.19 -3.61 -4.12
C ARG A 185 -1.38 -4.13 -3.32
N ASP A 186 -2.50 -4.33 -3.98
CA ASP A 186 -3.71 -4.87 -3.37
C ASP A 186 -4.34 -3.95 -2.28
N PHE A 187 -5.27 -4.48 -1.51
CA PHE A 187 -5.94 -3.75 -0.45
C PHE A 187 -5.23 -3.98 0.89
N HIS A 188 -5.02 -2.90 1.64
CA HIS A 188 -4.45 -2.94 2.99
C HIS A 188 -5.13 -1.91 3.88
N ILE A 189 -5.75 -2.34 4.97
CA ILE A 189 -6.39 -1.41 5.91
C ILE A 189 -5.40 -0.42 6.53
N ALA A 190 -4.14 -0.80 6.74
CA ALA A 190 -3.06 0.09 7.18
C ALA A 190 -2.90 1.33 6.30
N ALA A 191 -3.24 1.24 5.03
CA ALA A 191 -3.13 2.32 4.07
C ALA A 191 -4.09 3.49 4.34
N PHE A 192 -5.22 3.24 5.00
CA PHE A 192 -6.16 4.28 5.41
C PHE A 192 -5.58 5.22 6.48
N ALA A 193 -4.50 4.81 7.16
CA ALA A 193 -3.78 5.70 8.07
C ALA A 193 -3.18 6.93 7.37
N ILE A 194 -2.90 6.87 6.06
CA ILE A 194 -2.34 8.02 5.32
C ILE A 194 -3.27 9.25 5.39
N PRO A 195 -4.51 9.18 4.85
CA PRO A 195 -5.45 10.31 4.94
C PRO A 195 -5.84 10.65 6.39
N LEU A 196 -5.94 9.66 7.27
CA LEU A 196 -6.30 9.85 8.67
C LEU A 196 -5.23 10.63 9.45
N LEU A 197 -3.94 10.31 9.27
CA LEU A 197 -2.84 11.04 9.91
C LEU A 197 -2.72 12.47 9.38
N LEU A 198 -2.89 12.68 8.06
CA LEU A 198 -2.93 14.03 7.49
C LEU A 198 -4.10 14.83 8.05
N ALA A 199 -5.27 14.22 8.17
CA ALA A 199 -6.45 14.84 8.78
C ALA A 199 -6.24 15.11 10.28
N ALA A 200 -5.63 14.19 11.02
CA ALA A 200 -5.31 14.36 12.44
C ALA A 200 -4.44 15.59 12.67
N VAL A 201 -3.33 15.74 11.94
CA VAL A 201 -2.46 16.91 12.08
C VAL A 201 -3.18 18.21 11.69
N TYR A 202 -3.96 18.19 10.60
CA TYR A 202 -4.77 19.34 10.21
C TYR A 202 -5.77 19.73 11.31
N CYS A 203 -6.50 18.77 11.87
CA CYS A 203 -7.48 19.00 12.93
C CYS A 203 -6.81 19.51 14.21
N PHE A 204 -5.67 18.96 14.60
CA PHE A 204 -4.87 19.43 15.73
C PHE A 204 -4.45 20.90 15.57
N GLU A 205 -3.84 21.25 14.42
CA GLU A 205 -3.40 22.62 14.15
C GLU A 205 -4.55 23.62 13.95
N SER A 206 -5.73 23.11 13.59
CA SER A 206 -6.94 23.91 13.46
C SER A 206 -7.75 24.04 14.75
N GLY A 207 -7.30 23.45 15.87
CA GLY A 207 -7.99 23.45 17.15
C GLY A 207 -9.24 22.54 17.20
N ARG A 208 -9.46 21.69 16.20
CA ARG A 208 -10.62 20.79 16.10
C ARG A 208 -10.34 19.48 16.83
N MET A 209 -10.18 19.55 18.16
CA MET A 209 -9.69 18.43 18.97
C MET A 209 -10.57 17.18 18.91
N GLY A 210 -11.90 17.31 18.80
CA GLY A 210 -12.79 16.14 18.65
C GLY A 210 -12.49 15.35 17.38
N TRP A 211 -12.36 16.03 16.24
CA TRP A 211 -11.99 15.39 14.97
C TRP A 211 -10.54 14.85 14.96
N PHE A 212 -9.63 15.53 15.68
CA PHE A 212 -8.28 15.02 15.91
C PHE A 212 -8.33 13.65 16.60
N LEU A 213 -9.09 13.53 17.71
CA LEU A 213 -9.22 12.27 18.44
C LEU A 213 -9.88 11.19 17.60
N VAL A 214 -10.93 11.52 16.85
CA VAL A 214 -11.57 10.57 15.91
C VAL A 214 -10.55 10.04 14.90
N ALA A 215 -9.78 10.92 14.26
CA ALA A 215 -8.79 10.51 13.27
C ALA A 215 -7.66 9.66 13.90
N VAL A 216 -7.24 9.96 15.12
CA VAL A 216 -6.25 9.19 15.88
C VAL A 216 -6.79 7.79 16.22
N VAL A 217 -8.01 7.69 16.75
CA VAL A 217 -8.63 6.40 17.10
C VAL A 217 -8.79 5.52 15.85
N LEU A 218 -9.26 6.09 14.75
CA LEU A 218 -9.37 5.36 13.49
C LEU A 218 -7.99 4.94 12.94
N THR A 219 -6.97 5.76 13.13
CA THR A 219 -5.59 5.40 12.76
C THR A 219 -5.09 4.21 13.58
N LEU A 220 -5.24 4.26 14.90
CA LEU A 220 -4.87 3.16 15.81
C LEU A 220 -5.63 1.87 15.49
N GLY A 221 -6.88 2.00 15.03
CA GLY A 221 -7.69 0.87 14.59
C GLY A 221 -7.35 0.35 13.19
N CYS A 222 -6.42 0.93 12.45
CA CYS A 222 -6.01 0.39 11.15
C CYS A 222 -5.14 -0.86 11.28
N ARG A 223 -4.18 -0.84 12.20
CA ARG A 223 -3.28 -1.96 12.50
C ARG A 223 -2.51 -1.66 13.78
N GLU A 224 -2.08 -2.68 14.51
CA GLU A 224 -1.38 -2.54 15.80
C GLU A 224 -0.14 -1.63 15.74
N ASP A 225 0.64 -1.70 14.66
CA ASP A 225 1.86 -0.89 14.49
C ASP A 225 1.59 0.58 14.11
N ALA A 226 0.33 0.96 13.81
CA ALA A 226 -0.07 2.36 13.69
C ALA A 226 0.19 3.14 15.00
N ALA A 227 0.23 2.43 16.13
CA ALA A 227 0.59 3.01 17.42
C ALA A 227 1.98 3.67 17.38
N LEU A 228 2.95 3.15 16.64
CA LEU A 228 4.27 3.77 16.48
C LEU A 228 4.19 5.17 15.86
N ALA A 229 3.35 5.34 14.85
CA ALA A 229 3.11 6.65 14.22
C ALA A 229 2.42 7.62 15.19
N VAL A 230 1.47 7.14 15.99
CA VAL A 230 0.75 7.95 16.98
C VAL A 230 1.64 8.28 18.19
N ILE A 231 2.52 7.38 18.61
CA ILE A 231 3.58 7.67 19.59
C ILE A 231 4.45 8.82 19.09
N GLY A 232 4.93 8.73 17.84
CA GLY A 232 5.71 9.80 17.22
C GLY A 232 4.95 11.12 17.13
N LEU A 233 3.65 11.08 16.78
CA LEU A 233 2.77 12.25 16.77
C LEU A 233 2.63 12.87 18.17
N GLY A 234 2.48 12.03 19.20
CA GLY A 234 2.45 12.47 20.60
C GLY A 234 3.75 13.15 21.02
N LEU A 235 4.89 12.56 20.69
CA LEU A 235 6.20 13.17 20.95
C LEU A 235 6.37 14.50 20.24
N TRP A 236 5.91 14.62 19.00
CA TRP A 236 5.91 15.88 18.26
C TRP A 236 5.02 16.95 18.93
N ILE A 237 3.82 16.58 19.38
CA ILE A 237 2.92 17.49 20.10
C ILE A 237 3.58 17.96 21.40
N ALA A 238 4.24 17.07 22.14
CA ALA A 238 4.95 17.42 23.38
C ALA A 238 6.14 18.35 23.09
N LEU A 239 7.06 17.93 22.22
CA LEU A 239 8.36 18.57 22.04
C LEU A 239 8.29 19.79 21.10
N ALA A 240 7.64 19.65 19.94
CA ALA A 240 7.61 20.71 18.92
C ALA A 240 6.48 21.73 19.16
N ARG A 241 5.34 21.29 19.71
CA ARG A 241 4.17 22.15 20.00
C ARG A 241 4.07 22.55 21.46
N ARG A 242 4.96 22.03 22.33
CA ARG A 242 5.06 22.31 23.76
C ARG A 242 3.76 22.04 24.55
N ARG A 243 2.93 21.11 24.06
CA ARG A 243 1.71 20.65 24.75
C ARG A 243 1.98 19.33 25.45
N TRP A 244 2.79 19.36 26.50
CA TRP A 244 3.37 18.19 27.16
C TRP A 244 2.34 17.16 27.61
N LEU A 245 1.29 17.59 28.33
CA LEU A 245 0.27 16.67 28.86
C LEU A 245 -0.46 15.92 27.72
N TRP A 246 -0.88 16.65 26.69
CA TRP A 246 -1.55 16.07 25.54
C TRP A 246 -0.61 15.14 24.75
N GLY A 247 0.59 15.59 24.51
CA GLY A 247 1.57 14.83 23.72
C GLY A 247 2.05 13.58 24.43
N LEU A 248 2.47 13.68 25.69
CA LEU A 248 2.94 12.52 26.46
C LEU A 248 1.78 11.56 26.78
N GLY A 249 0.57 12.08 27.09
CA GLY A 249 -0.61 11.25 27.29
C GLY A 249 -0.95 10.44 26.03
N LEU A 250 -0.90 11.07 24.85
CA LEU A 250 -1.11 10.38 23.58
C LEU A 250 -0.04 9.32 23.31
N ALA A 251 1.24 9.66 23.51
CA ALA A 251 2.34 8.72 23.30
C ALA A 251 2.28 7.53 24.29
N ALA A 252 2.05 7.80 25.57
CA ALA A 252 1.95 6.76 26.58
C ALA A 252 0.72 5.86 26.39
N GLY A 253 -0.44 6.44 26.05
CA GLY A 253 -1.64 5.67 25.75
C GLY A 253 -1.48 4.78 24.51
N SER A 254 -0.85 5.30 23.46
CA SER A 254 -0.57 4.51 22.25
C SER A 254 0.47 3.41 22.49
N LEU A 255 1.47 3.66 23.33
CA LEU A 255 2.45 2.65 23.74
C LEU A 255 1.78 1.54 24.57
N ALA A 256 0.92 1.92 25.53
CA ALA A 256 0.16 0.97 26.32
C ALA A 256 -0.77 0.12 25.45
N LEU A 257 -1.45 0.74 24.46
CA LEU A 257 -2.28 0.01 23.51
C LEU A 257 -1.46 -0.98 22.67
N LEU A 258 -0.30 -0.55 22.14
CA LEU A 258 0.59 -1.43 21.38
C LEU A 258 1.00 -2.66 22.21
N PHE A 259 1.40 -2.45 23.47
CA PHE A 259 1.74 -3.57 24.36
C PHE A 259 0.54 -4.46 24.65
N PHE A 260 -0.63 -3.88 24.86
CA PHE A 260 -1.86 -4.63 25.06
C PHE A 260 -2.22 -5.49 23.83
N ASP A 261 -2.15 -4.90 22.63
CA ASP A 261 -2.44 -5.62 21.39
C ASP A 261 -1.51 -6.81 21.20
N ILE A 262 -0.19 -6.61 21.28
CA ILE A 262 0.80 -7.65 20.97
C ILE A 262 1.02 -8.67 22.08
N ARG A 263 0.65 -8.37 23.34
CA ARG A 263 0.86 -9.26 24.49
C ARG A 263 -0.42 -9.93 24.98
N VAL A 264 -1.55 -9.31 24.78
CA VAL A 264 -2.83 -9.79 25.30
C VAL A 264 -3.81 -10.10 24.17
N LEU A 265 -4.14 -9.10 23.37
CA LEU A 265 -5.27 -9.19 22.45
C LEU A 265 -5.00 -10.15 21.29
N MET A 266 -3.90 -9.95 20.56
CA MET A 266 -3.56 -10.80 19.41
C MET A 266 -3.23 -12.23 19.82
N PRO A 267 -2.46 -12.51 20.90
CA PRO A 267 -2.27 -13.86 21.42
C PRO A 267 -3.58 -14.53 21.84
N TYR A 268 -4.52 -13.79 22.45
CA TYR A 268 -5.84 -14.33 22.81
C TYR A 268 -6.60 -14.87 21.59
N PHE A 269 -6.62 -14.12 20.48
CA PHE A 269 -7.31 -14.54 19.27
C PHE A 269 -6.53 -15.56 18.44
N ARG A 270 -5.21 -15.59 18.57
CA ARG A 270 -4.34 -16.49 17.82
C ARG A 270 -4.15 -17.84 18.50
N GLY A 271 -4.18 -17.89 19.83
CA GLY A 271 -3.76 -19.05 20.62
C GLY A 271 -2.25 -19.24 20.72
N GLU A 272 -1.47 -18.33 20.13
CA GLU A 272 0.00 -18.36 20.05
C GLU A 272 0.58 -16.95 20.27
N PRO A 273 1.88 -16.81 20.61
CA PRO A 273 2.53 -15.51 20.70
C PRO A 273 2.48 -14.72 19.39
N TYR A 274 2.67 -13.40 19.49
CA TYR A 274 2.71 -12.47 18.35
C TYR A 274 3.70 -12.93 17.26
N PRO A 275 3.26 -13.13 16.00
CA PRO A 275 4.05 -13.84 14.99
C PRO A 275 5.18 -13.00 14.39
N HIS A 276 5.05 -11.67 14.38
CA HIS A 276 5.95 -10.80 13.62
C HIS A 276 7.28 -10.49 14.31
N PHE A 277 7.54 -11.04 15.50
CA PHE A 277 8.86 -10.92 16.17
C PHE A 277 10.00 -11.56 15.38
N LEU A 278 9.72 -12.56 14.55
CA LEU A 278 10.73 -13.23 13.72
C LEU A 278 11.50 -12.25 12.82
N ARG A 279 10.89 -11.12 12.42
CA ARG A 279 11.54 -10.06 11.64
C ARG A 279 12.70 -9.39 12.37
N TYR A 280 12.76 -9.56 13.71
CA TYR A 280 13.74 -8.98 14.62
C TYR A 280 14.53 -10.04 15.39
N ALA A 281 14.49 -11.31 14.97
CA ALA A 281 15.16 -12.44 15.65
C ALA A 281 16.69 -12.26 15.79
N HIS A 282 17.28 -11.41 14.96
CA HIS A 282 18.69 -11.03 15.04
C HIS A 282 19.04 -10.12 16.23
N LEU A 283 18.03 -9.52 16.88
CA LEU A 283 18.17 -8.70 18.07
C LEU A 283 17.82 -9.46 19.35
N GLY A 284 17.06 -10.54 19.28
CA GLY A 284 16.65 -11.33 20.43
C GLY A 284 15.51 -12.30 20.10
N LYS A 285 15.26 -13.22 21.02
CA LYS A 285 14.23 -14.26 20.88
C LYS A 285 12.87 -13.82 21.43
N SER A 286 12.83 -12.73 22.17
CA SER A 286 11.63 -12.15 22.76
C SER A 286 11.62 -10.63 22.64
N LEU A 287 10.44 -10.00 22.76
CA LEU A 287 10.33 -8.54 22.77
C LEU A 287 11.22 -7.89 23.82
N GLY A 288 11.27 -8.48 25.03
CA GLY A 288 12.13 -7.98 26.12
C GLY A 288 13.60 -8.01 25.75
N GLU A 289 14.09 -9.12 25.19
CA GLU A 289 15.48 -9.23 24.72
C GLU A 289 15.78 -8.26 23.57
N ILE A 290 14.86 -8.13 22.60
CA ILE A 290 14.99 -7.18 21.48
C ILE A 290 15.19 -5.77 22.02
N LEU A 291 14.29 -5.30 22.89
CA LEU A 291 14.37 -3.96 23.48
C LEU A 291 15.62 -3.78 24.34
N LEU A 292 15.96 -4.77 25.15
CA LEU A 292 17.16 -4.76 25.99
C LEU A 292 18.43 -4.66 25.14
N ASN A 293 18.54 -5.49 24.10
CA ASN A 293 19.70 -5.50 23.23
C ASN A 293 19.82 -4.20 22.39
N MET A 294 18.70 -3.61 22.00
CA MET A 294 18.71 -2.28 21.34
C MET A 294 19.29 -1.20 22.27
N VAL A 295 19.03 -1.28 23.58
CA VAL A 295 19.54 -0.32 24.56
C VAL A 295 20.98 -0.62 24.94
N LEU A 296 21.31 -1.88 25.20
CA LEU A 296 22.65 -2.29 25.64
C LEU A 296 23.69 -2.27 24.50
N HIS A 297 23.27 -2.48 23.25
CA HIS A 297 24.12 -2.54 22.08
C HIS A 297 23.71 -1.51 20.99
N PRO A 298 23.68 -0.19 21.32
CA PRO A 298 23.14 0.82 20.40
C PRO A 298 23.92 0.92 19.07
N LEU A 299 25.24 0.76 19.11
CA LEU A 299 26.08 0.80 17.89
C LEU A 299 25.78 -0.39 16.96
N THR A 300 25.59 -1.57 17.53
CA THR A 300 25.17 -2.77 16.76
C THR A 300 23.79 -2.57 16.15
N THR A 301 22.84 -2.03 16.91
CA THR A 301 21.50 -1.69 16.45
C THR A 301 21.54 -0.67 15.31
N LEU A 302 22.32 0.40 15.45
CA LEU A 302 22.55 1.38 14.39
C LEU A 302 23.21 0.75 13.16
N GLY A 303 24.14 -0.19 13.37
CA GLY A 303 24.75 -0.96 12.26
C GLY A 303 23.73 -1.73 11.45
N PHE A 304 22.68 -2.30 12.08
CA PHE A 304 21.58 -2.95 11.37
C PHE A 304 20.70 -1.98 10.57
N MET A 305 20.65 -0.70 10.95
CA MET A 305 19.87 0.32 10.24
C MET A 305 20.57 0.84 8.98
N VAL A 306 21.82 0.47 8.75
CA VAL A 306 22.63 0.97 7.63
C VAL A 306 22.96 -0.17 6.67
N SER A 307 22.47 -0.07 5.44
CA SER A 307 22.85 -0.89 4.29
C SER A 307 22.59 -0.10 3.01
N VAL A 308 23.10 -0.59 1.88
CA VAL A 308 22.86 0.05 0.57
C VAL A 308 21.37 0.07 0.24
N GLU A 309 20.65 -1.01 0.55
CA GLU A 309 19.20 -1.12 0.32
C GLU A 309 18.42 -0.12 1.18
N LYS A 310 18.80 0.01 2.45
CA LYS A 310 18.17 0.96 3.40
C LYS A 310 18.48 2.40 3.03
N LEU A 311 19.69 2.69 2.53
CA LEU A 311 20.02 4.00 1.98
C LEU A 311 19.18 4.30 0.74
N ARG A 312 19.05 3.34 -0.20
CA ARG A 312 18.18 3.48 -1.38
C ARG A 312 16.71 3.69 -0.98
N TYR A 313 16.25 3.02 0.06
CA TYR A 313 14.91 3.22 0.61
C TYR A 313 14.71 4.65 1.10
N LEU A 314 15.63 5.19 1.91
CA LEU A 314 15.56 6.57 2.40
C LEU A 314 15.64 7.58 1.25
N LEU A 315 16.51 7.36 0.27
CA LEU A 315 16.58 8.19 -0.92
C LEU A 315 15.27 8.17 -1.72
N ALA A 316 14.64 7.00 -1.88
CA ALA A 316 13.37 6.86 -2.58
C ALA A 316 12.20 7.56 -1.86
N LEU A 317 12.27 7.71 -0.54
CA LEU A 317 11.29 8.46 0.24
C LEU A 317 11.53 9.98 0.20
N LEU A 318 12.79 10.43 0.21
CA LEU A 318 13.15 11.85 0.35
C LEU A 318 13.29 12.57 -0.99
N ALA A 319 13.82 11.90 -2.03
CA ALA A 319 14.05 12.53 -3.32
C ALA A 319 12.77 13.05 -4.00
N PRO A 320 11.62 12.33 -3.97
CA PRO A 320 10.36 12.86 -4.50
C PRO A 320 9.88 14.14 -3.84
N LEU A 321 10.40 14.43 -2.64
CA LEU A 321 10.09 15.64 -1.87
C LEU A 321 11.22 16.67 -1.91
N GLY A 322 12.19 16.51 -2.83
CA GLY A 322 13.32 17.41 -3.00
C GLY A 322 14.20 17.57 -1.75
N PHE A 323 14.27 16.53 -0.90
CA PHE A 323 14.96 16.52 0.39
C PHE A 323 14.49 17.62 1.38
N LEU A 324 13.40 18.31 1.07
CA LEU A 324 12.82 19.36 1.95
C LEU A 324 12.51 18.87 3.38
N PRO A 325 12.12 17.60 3.62
CA PRO A 325 11.89 17.11 4.98
C PRO A 325 13.11 17.31 5.92
N LEU A 326 14.33 17.20 5.40
CA LEU A 326 15.55 17.34 6.19
C LEU A 326 15.76 18.76 6.75
N LEU A 327 15.12 19.76 6.15
CA LEU A 327 15.14 21.15 6.62
C LEU A 327 14.18 21.41 7.79
N ALA A 328 13.37 20.42 8.17
CA ALA A 328 12.38 20.54 9.23
C ALA A 328 12.48 19.38 10.25
N PRO A 329 13.60 19.19 10.98
CA PRO A 329 13.86 18.03 11.81
C PRO A 329 12.79 17.79 12.89
N TRP A 330 12.22 18.84 13.47
CA TRP A 330 11.15 18.71 14.45
C TRP A 330 9.88 18.10 13.85
N GLU A 331 9.61 18.33 12.58
CA GLU A 331 8.46 17.77 11.87
C GLU A 331 8.69 16.32 11.42
N LEU A 332 9.92 15.81 11.52
CA LEU A 332 10.26 14.41 11.26
C LEU A 332 10.01 13.51 12.48
N ILE A 333 9.93 14.07 13.71
CA ILE A 333 9.71 13.29 14.94
C ILE A 333 8.59 12.25 14.79
N PRO A 334 7.42 12.59 14.21
CA PRO A 334 6.33 11.62 14.07
C PRO A 334 6.69 10.39 13.22
N ALA A 335 7.58 10.54 12.26
CA ALA A 335 8.00 9.44 11.39
C ALA A 335 9.05 8.52 12.04
N LEU A 336 9.81 9.03 13.03
CA LEU A 336 11.00 8.34 13.56
C LEU A 336 10.71 6.95 14.15
N PRO A 337 9.67 6.73 14.99
CA PRO A 337 9.44 5.40 15.55
C PRO A 337 9.16 4.35 14.48
N THR A 338 8.34 4.69 13.47
CA THR A 338 8.04 3.77 12.36
C THR A 338 9.25 3.59 11.43
N LEU A 339 10.01 4.64 11.14
CA LEU A 339 11.25 4.53 10.36
C LEU A 339 12.28 3.65 11.06
N ALA A 340 12.45 3.81 12.38
CA ALA A 340 13.34 2.97 13.17
C ALA A 340 12.90 1.50 13.12
N HIS A 341 11.60 1.23 13.31
CA HIS A 341 11.01 -0.10 13.18
C HIS A 341 11.32 -0.72 11.80
N ASN A 342 11.12 0.04 10.71
CA ASN A 342 11.39 -0.44 9.37
C ASN A 342 12.90 -0.68 9.13
N LEU A 343 13.76 0.24 9.57
CA LEU A 343 15.19 0.19 9.32
C LEU A 343 15.92 -0.87 10.16
N VAL A 344 15.44 -1.19 11.36
CA VAL A 344 16.03 -2.23 12.21
C VAL A 344 15.72 -3.64 11.67
N SER A 345 14.60 -3.81 10.97
CA SER A 345 14.19 -5.11 10.43
C SER A 345 15.18 -5.67 9.40
N ARG A 346 15.26 -7.00 9.32
CA ARG A 346 15.92 -7.73 8.22
C ARG A 346 14.98 -8.11 7.09
N ASP A 347 13.66 -7.95 7.28
CA ASP A 347 12.67 -8.21 6.24
C ASP A 347 12.66 -7.07 5.21
N PRO A 348 13.07 -7.30 3.94
CA PRO A 348 13.17 -6.25 2.93
C PRO A 348 11.84 -5.61 2.57
N VAL A 349 10.72 -6.25 2.89
CA VAL A 349 9.38 -5.70 2.66
C VAL A 349 9.15 -4.44 3.51
N LEU A 350 9.74 -4.34 4.71
CA LEU A 350 9.57 -3.19 5.60
C LEU A 350 10.31 -1.94 5.10
N PHE A 351 11.48 -2.12 4.50
CA PHE A 351 12.29 -1.01 3.96
C PHE A 351 12.25 -0.94 2.43
N HIS A 352 11.07 -1.15 1.87
CA HIS A 352 10.78 -0.89 0.46
C HIS A 352 9.71 0.20 0.33
N HIS A 353 10.03 1.30 -0.38
CA HIS A 353 9.19 2.52 -0.41
C HIS A 353 7.78 2.34 -1.00
N ARG A 354 7.50 1.23 -1.71
CA ARG A 354 6.21 0.95 -2.36
C ARG A 354 5.35 -0.04 -1.56
N THR A 355 5.61 -0.23 -0.26
CA THR A 355 4.87 -1.17 0.59
C THR A 355 3.98 -0.46 1.60
N PRO A 356 2.93 -1.10 2.12
CA PRO A 356 1.99 -0.53 3.09
C PRO A 356 2.64 -0.08 4.41
N TYR A 357 3.84 -0.55 4.73
CA TYR A 357 4.60 -0.11 5.91
C TYR A 357 4.97 1.38 5.89
N ASN A 358 4.93 2.01 4.71
CA ASN A 358 5.14 3.45 4.58
C ASN A 358 3.88 4.28 4.81
N SER A 359 2.73 3.66 5.06
CA SER A 359 1.49 4.37 5.38
C SER A 359 1.61 5.22 6.64
N PHE A 360 2.49 4.82 7.55
CA PHE A 360 2.77 5.51 8.81
C PHE A 360 3.96 6.47 8.75
N VAL A 361 4.65 6.55 7.61
CA VAL A 361 5.83 7.40 7.39
C VAL A 361 5.52 8.55 6.43
N LEU A 362 4.92 8.23 5.28
CA LEU A 362 4.65 9.17 4.18
C LEU A 362 3.93 10.46 4.62
N PRO A 363 2.86 10.42 5.44
CA PRO A 363 2.16 11.63 5.88
C PRO A 363 3.10 12.63 6.55
N PHE A 364 3.98 12.16 7.40
CA PHE A 364 4.89 13.01 8.17
C PHE A 364 6.05 13.54 7.35
N LEU A 365 6.53 12.78 6.36
CA LEU A 365 7.51 13.29 5.39
C LEU A 365 6.92 14.43 4.56
N LEU A 366 5.66 14.34 4.14
CA LEU A 366 4.96 15.41 3.44
C LEU A 366 4.81 16.66 4.30
N LEU A 367 4.43 16.48 5.58
CA LEU A 367 4.34 17.58 6.54
C LEU A 367 5.68 18.26 6.79
N ALA A 368 6.73 17.46 6.92
CA ALA A 368 8.09 17.96 7.06
C ALA A 368 8.56 18.68 5.79
N ALA A 369 8.18 18.19 4.59
CA ALA A 369 8.50 18.86 3.32
C ALA A 369 7.82 20.24 3.21
N VAL A 370 6.54 20.35 3.59
CA VAL A 370 5.84 21.65 3.64
C VAL A 370 6.57 22.62 4.57
N SER A 371 6.93 22.18 5.77
CA SER A 371 7.64 23.01 6.75
C SER A 371 9.07 23.34 6.33
N GLY A 372 9.78 22.40 5.70
CA GLY A 372 11.10 22.62 5.13
C GLY A 372 11.07 23.68 4.03
N TYR A 373 10.06 23.61 3.15
CA TYR A 373 9.84 24.64 2.15
C TYR A 373 9.50 26.01 2.79
N ALA A 374 8.67 26.04 3.82
CA ALA A 374 8.36 27.27 4.56
C ALA A 374 9.63 27.94 5.13
N ARG A 375 10.55 27.15 5.70
CA ARG A 375 11.84 27.64 6.22
C ARG A 375 12.79 28.12 5.12
N LEU A 376 12.76 27.48 3.96
CA LEU A 376 13.60 27.83 2.82
C LEU A 376 13.06 29.06 2.06
N SER A 377 11.74 29.23 2.03
CA SER A 377 11.05 30.25 1.24
C SER A 377 11.54 31.70 1.43
N PRO A 378 11.86 32.20 2.65
CA PRO A 378 12.42 33.54 2.83
C PRO A 378 13.76 33.72 2.12
N ARG A 379 14.66 32.72 2.19
CA ARG A 379 15.95 32.73 1.49
C ARG A 379 15.79 32.69 -0.02
N LEU A 380 14.86 31.87 -0.51
CA LEU A 380 14.51 31.81 -1.92
C LEU A 380 13.85 33.10 -2.43
N SER A 381 13.22 33.89 -1.54
CA SER A 381 12.66 35.19 -1.90
C SER A 381 13.73 36.18 -2.30
N LEU A 382 14.88 36.14 -1.64
CA LEU A 382 16.04 36.98 -1.96
C LEU A 382 16.62 36.63 -3.34
N ALA A 383 16.57 35.35 -3.73
CA ALA A 383 16.97 34.88 -5.04
C ALA A 383 15.89 34.99 -6.13
N GLY A 384 14.71 35.52 -5.76
CA GLY A 384 13.60 35.78 -6.67
C GLY A 384 12.62 34.63 -6.89
N ARG A 385 11.51 34.95 -7.56
CA ARG A 385 10.46 33.97 -7.90
C ARG A 385 10.98 32.70 -8.65
N PRO A 386 11.99 32.79 -9.52
CA PRO A 386 12.53 31.60 -10.22
C PRO A 386 13.07 30.54 -9.27
N ALA A 387 13.77 30.92 -8.19
CA ALA A 387 14.38 29.97 -7.25
C ALA A 387 13.32 29.11 -6.50
N ARG A 388 12.20 29.73 -6.09
CA ARG A 388 11.07 28.99 -5.46
C ARG A 388 10.42 27.99 -6.42
N ARG A 389 10.24 28.38 -7.69
CA ARG A 389 9.70 27.49 -8.72
C ARG A 389 10.65 26.34 -9.04
N LEU A 390 11.95 26.61 -9.04
CA LEU A 390 12.97 25.60 -9.30
C LEU A 390 12.96 24.49 -8.24
N VAL A 391 12.90 24.84 -6.94
CA VAL A 391 12.86 23.83 -5.85
C VAL A 391 11.65 22.91 -5.98
N LEU A 392 10.45 23.48 -6.18
CA LEU A 392 9.24 22.67 -6.39
C LEU A 392 9.30 21.89 -7.71
N GLY A 393 9.81 22.50 -8.78
CA GLY A 393 10.02 21.84 -10.07
C GLY A 393 10.95 20.63 -9.99
N LEU A 394 12.03 20.73 -9.24
CA LEU A 394 12.96 19.61 -8.99
C LEU A 394 12.29 18.49 -8.17
N ALA A 395 11.49 18.83 -7.18
CA ALA A 395 10.72 17.85 -6.41
C ALA A 395 9.69 17.13 -7.32
N PHE A 396 8.97 17.86 -8.18
CA PHE A 396 8.08 17.26 -9.18
C PHE A 396 8.83 16.36 -10.15
N LEU A 397 9.94 16.82 -10.68
CA LEU A 397 10.76 16.04 -11.62
C LEU A 397 11.25 14.74 -10.99
N ALA A 398 11.76 14.80 -9.75
CA ALA A 398 12.20 13.62 -9.01
C ALA A 398 11.04 12.67 -8.70
N SER A 399 9.88 13.21 -8.29
CA SER A 399 8.67 12.41 -8.06
C SER A 399 8.22 11.71 -9.34
N LEU A 400 8.11 12.42 -10.45
CA LEU A 400 7.72 11.85 -11.74
C LEU A 400 8.75 10.84 -12.27
N ALA A 401 10.04 11.11 -12.10
CA ALA A 401 11.10 10.18 -12.51
C ALA A 401 11.01 8.85 -11.75
N LEU A 402 10.78 8.89 -10.44
CA LEU A 402 10.59 7.68 -9.63
C LEU A 402 9.23 7.00 -9.87
N THR A 403 8.22 7.77 -10.29
CA THR A 403 6.91 7.26 -10.71
C THR A 403 6.99 6.53 -12.06
N SER A 404 8.06 6.70 -12.84
CA SER A 404 8.25 6.01 -14.12
C SER A 404 8.04 4.49 -14.01
N ARG A 405 8.45 3.87 -12.90
CA ARG A 405 8.18 2.45 -12.61
C ARG A 405 6.67 2.12 -12.53
N THR A 406 5.84 3.07 -12.12
CA THR A 406 4.38 2.90 -12.09
C THR A 406 3.82 2.77 -13.51
N LEU A 407 4.46 3.36 -14.52
CA LEU A 407 4.04 3.23 -15.91
C LEU A 407 4.06 1.77 -16.38
N ASN A 408 4.99 0.96 -15.92
CA ASN A 408 4.97 -0.47 -16.21
C ASN A 408 3.73 -1.16 -15.65
N ASP A 409 3.28 -0.75 -14.46
CA ASP A 409 2.04 -1.26 -13.85
C ASP A 409 0.78 -0.72 -14.56
N LEU A 410 0.89 0.46 -15.20
CA LEU A 410 -0.17 1.10 -15.99
C LEU A 410 -0.26 0.58 -17.43
N ALA A 411 0.72 -0.20 -17.90
CA ALA A 411 0.69 -0.75 -19.25
C ALA A 411 -0.50 -1.70 -19.43
N VAL A 412 -1.18 -1.59 -20.56
CA VAL A 412 -2.41 -2.34 -20.88
C VAL A 412 -2.25 -3.84 -20.67
N LYS A 413 -1.10 -4.41 -21.02
CA LYS A 413 -0.80 -5.84 -20.80
C LYS A 413 -0.86 -6.28 -19.34
N GLN A 414 -0.75 -5.34 -18.39
CA GLN A 414 -0.76 -5.66 -16.95
C GLN A 414 -2.16 -5.73 -16.36
N TRP A 415 -3.15 -5.11 -17.00
CA TRP A 415 -4.48 -5.00 -16.44
C TRP A 415 -5.60 -5.35 -17.44
N TRP A 416 -5.32 -5.45 -18.75
CA TRP A 416 -6.33 -5.87 -19.70
C TRP A 416 -6.46 -7.39 -19.70
N PRO A 417 -7.65 -7.96 -19.42
CA PRO A 417 -7.84 -9.40 -19.41
C PRO A 417 -7.80 -9.95 -20.85
N GLY A 418 -6.74 -10.69 -21.14
CA GLY A 418 -6.57 -11.41 -22.39
C GLY A 418 -7.49 -12.63 -22.49
N GLU A 419 -7.32 -13.45 -23.52
CA GLU A 419 -8.12 -14.64 -23.77
C GLU A 419 -8.02 -15.65 -22.61
N ARG A 420 -6.81 -15.86 -22.11
CA ARG A 420 -6.54 -16.74 -20.99
C ARG A 420 -7.24 -16.30 -19.71
N GLN A 421 -7.27 -14.99 -19.40
CA GLN A 421 -7.97 -14.45 -18.23
C GLN A 421 -9.50 -14.56 -18.39
N ARG A 422 -10.03 -14.33 -19.60
CA ARG A 422 -11.45 -14.57 -19.87
C ARG A 422 -11.84 -16.05 -19.69
N ALA A 423 -10.95 -16.96 -20.09
CA ALA A 423 -11.15 -18.39 -19.85
C ALA A 423 -11.18 -18.73 -18.35
N ALA A 424 -10.28 -18.11 -17.55
CA ALA A 424 -10.26 -18.27 -16.10
C ALA A 424 -11.58 -17.81 -15.45
N HIS A 425 -12.11 -16.63 -15.83
CA HIS A 425 -13.42 -16.18 -15.34
C HIS A 425 -14.56 -17.15 -15.69
N ALA A 426 -14.55 -17.73 -16.88
CA ALA A 426 -15.57 -18.71 -17.29
C ALA A 426 -15.46 -20.03 -16.50
N VAL A 427 -14.27 -20.39 -16.03
CA VAL A 427 -14.06 -21.55 -15.15
C VAL A 427 -14.49 -21.23 -13.72
N LEU A 428 -14.13 -20.05 -13.19
CA LEU A 428 -14.55 -19.59 -11.85
C LEU A 428 -16.06 -19.53 -11.69
N ALA A 429 -16.79 -19.12 -12.73
CA ALA A 429 -18.25 -19.00 -12.72
C ALA A 429 -18.97 -20.35 -12.50
N GLN A 430 -18.29 -21.48 -12.65
CA GLN A 430 -18.87 -22.81 -12.42
C GLN A 430 -18.77 -23.28 -10.97
N ILE A 431 -18.04 -22.57 -10.12
CA ILE A 431 -17.89 -22.93 -8.70
C ILE A 431 -19.09 -22.41 -7.93
N PRO A 432 -19.90 -23.28 -7.27
CA PRO A 432 -21.02 -22.83 -6.48
C PRO A 432 -20.59 -21.84 -5.38
N PRO A 433 -21.37 -20.80 -5.09
CA PRO A 433 -20.98 -19.77 -4.10
C PRO A 433 -20.69 -20.29 -2.70
N ALA A 434 -21.39 -21.36 -2.27
CA ALA A 434 -21.24 -21.94 -0.93
C ALA A 434 -20.16 -23.03 -0.86
N ALA A 435 -19.66 -23.53 -2.00
CA ALA A 435 -18.72 -24.64 -2.03
C ALA A 435 -17.36 -24.24 -1.46
N SER A 436 -16.72 -25.15 -0.72
CA SER A 436 -15.32 -24.97 -0.27
C SER A 436 -14.35 -25.13 -1.45
N VAL A 437 -13.34 -24.27 -1.48
CA VAL A 437 -12.40 -24.19 -2.62
C VAL A 437 -10.96 -24.09 -2.14
N SER A 438 -10.07 -24.93 -2.67
CA SER A 438 -8.61 -24.71 -2.65
C SER A 438 -8.20 -24.22 -4.03
N ALA A 439 -7.70 -22.99 -4.13
CA ALA A 439 -7.40 -22.34 -5.40
C ALA A 439 -5.95 -21.86 -5.48
N TRP A 440 -5.40 -21.87 -6.70
CA TRP A 440 -4.12 -21.23 -6.94
C TRP A 440 -4.13 -19.76 -6.50
N GLU A 441 -3.04 -19.28 -5.93
CA GLU A 441 -2.92 -17.99 -5.25
C GLU A 441 -3.65 -16.83 -5.95
N ARG A 442 -3.52 -16.74 -7.28
CA ARG A 442 -4.10 -15.65 -8.08
C ARG A 442 -5.62 -15.70 -8.19
N PHE A 443 -6.24 -16.85 -7.91
CA PHE A 443 -7.69 -17.01 -8.00
C PHE A 443 -8.39 -16.74 -6.67
N VAL A 444 -7.68 -16.84 -5.57
CA VAL A 444 -8.27 -16.81 -4.23
C VAL A 444 -9.09 -15.55 -3.99
N ALA A 445 -8.58 -14.37 -4.34
CA ALA A 445 -9.31 -13.11 -4.15
C ALA A 445 -10.65 -13.05 -4.93
N HIS A 446 -10.78 -13.81 -6.02
CA HIS A 446 -12.03 -13.88 -6.82
C HIS A 446 -13.08 -14.82 -6.21
N VAL A 447 -12.67 -15.73 -5.35
CA VAL A 447 -13.53 -16.72 -4.72
C VAL A 447 -13.61 -16.58 -3.19
N ALA A 448 -13.07 -15.52 -2.63
CA ALA A 448 -12.95 -15.34 -1.17
C ALA A 448 -14.28 -14.97 -0.46
N THR A 449 -15.36 -14.70 -1.19
CA THR A 449 -16.70 -14.42 -0.61
C THR A 449 -17.44 -15.72 -0.24
N ARG A 450 -16.80 -16.56 0.60
CA ARG A 450 -17.32 -17.86 1.04
C ARG A 450 -16.74 -18.27 2.39
N PRO A 451 -17.37 -19.24 3.10
CA PRO A 451 -16.89 -19.66 4.43
C PRO A 451 -15.51 -20.31 4.39
N LYS A 452 -15.22 -21.12 3.37
CA LYS A 452 -13.97 -21.87 3.25
C LYS A 452 -13.33 -21.66 1.88
N VAL A 453 -12.22 -20.95 1.88
CA VAL A 453 -11.33 -20.78 0.72
C VAL A 453 -9.88 -20.96 1.20
N PHE A 454 -9.07 -21.64 0.43
CA PHE A 454 -7.69 -21.94 0.78
C PHE A 454 -6.76 -21.62 -0.39
N VAL A 455 -5.49 -21.36 -0.08
CA VAL A 455 -4.43 -21.28 -1.08
C VAL A 455 -3.94 -22.69 -1.36
N PHE A 456 -4.13 -23.18 -2.59
CA PHE A 456 -3.66 -24.50 -2.98
C PHE A 456 -2.14 -24.65 -2.75
N PRO A 457 -1.66 -25.76 -2.15
CA PRO A 457 -2.37 -27.01 -1.86
C PRO A 457 -3.02 -27.07 -0.45
N VAL A 458 -2.97 -26.00 0.34
CA VAL A 458 -3.57 -25.97 1.68
C VAL A 458 -5.09 -26.20 1.60
N GLY A 459 -5.63 -26.93 2.59
CA GLY A 459 -7.07 -27.15 2.72
C GLY A 459 -7.68 -28.05 1.64
N ILE A 460 -6.86 -28.76 0.86
CA ILE A 460 -7.33 -29.67 -0.17
C ILE A 460 -8.22 -30.77 0.42
N GLU A 461 -7.93 -31.22 1.63
CA GLU A 461 -8.69 -32.24 2.37
C GLU A 461 -10.08 -31.75 2.78
N GLN A 462 -10.30 -30.44 2.85
CA GLN A 462 -11.55 -29.80 3.23
C GLN A 462 -12.31 -29.19 2.05
N SER A 463 -11.73 -29.25 0.85
CA SER A 463 -12.24 -28.56 -0.33
C SER A 463 -13.06 -29.48 -1.22
N GLU A 464 -14.28 -29.04 -1.59
CA GLU A 464 -15.11 -29.69 -2.59
C GLU A 464 -14.56 -29.45 -4.01
N TYR A 465 -13.98 -28.27 -4.23
CA TYR A 465 -13.41 -27.89 -5.50
C TYR A 465 -11.93 -27.53 -5.38
N VAL A 466 -11.15 -27.87 -6.40
CA VAL A 466 -9.77 -27.42 -6.57
C VAL A 466 -9.64 -26.69 -7.90
N LEU A 467 -9.07 -25.49 -7.88
CA LEU A 467 -8.82 -24.68 -9.09
C LEU A 467 -7.35 -24.41 -9.27
N LEU A 468 -6.78 -24.92 -10.38
CA LEU A 468 -5.39 -24.87 -10.68
C LEU A 468 -5.10 -24.16 -11.99
N ASP A 469 -3.91 -23.59 -12.10
CA ASP A 469 -3.26 -23.30 -13.36
C ASP A 469 -2.28 -24.46 -13.68
N ALA A 470 -2.72 -25.41 -14.50
CA ALA A 470 -1.96 -26.61 -14.83
C ALA A 470 -0.63 -26.31 -15.56
N THR A 471 -0.45 -25.09 -16.09
CA THR A 471 0.82 -24.69 -16.73
C THR A 471 1.89 -24.28 -15.73
N THR A 472 1.51 -24.01 -14.47
CA THR A 472 2.41 -23.53 -13.43
C THR A 472 2.64 -24.56 -12.31
N VAL A 473 1.70 -25.48 -12.09
CA VAL A 473 1.72 -26.47 -11.01
C VAL A 473 2.69 -27.65 -11.24
N PRO A 474 2.75 -28.28 -12.41
CA PRO A 474 3.69 -29.38 -12.60
C PRO A 474 5.11 -28.88 -12.78
N GLY A 475 5.98 -29.06 -11.77
CA GLY A 475 7.42 -28.89 -11.88
C GLY A 475 8.07 -27.81 -11.00
N ARG A 476 7.28 -27.05 -10.21
CA ARG A 476 7.83 -26.06 -9.26
C ARG A 476 7.82 -26.53 -7.80
N ASP A 477 6.96 -27.50 -7.47
CA ASP A 477 6.88 -28.05 -6.13
C ASP A 477 7.14 -29.56 -6.20
N PRO A 478 8.29 -30.06 -5.69
CA PRO A 478 8.62 -31.48 -5.68
C PRO A 478 7.63 -32.30 -4.83
N ASP A 479 6.90 -31.66 -3.92
CA ASP A 479 5.96 -32.29 -3.01
C ASP A 479 4.54 -32.39 -3.60
N LEU A 480 4.34 -31.89 -4.83
CA LEU A 480 3.06 -31.90 -5.52
C LEU A 480 3.11 -32.79 -6.77
N GLY A 481 2.30 -33.85 -6.77
CA GLY A 481 2.11 -34.73 -7.94
C GLY A 481 0.69 -34.64 -8.48
N LEU A 482 0.55 -34.47 -9.78
CA LEU A 482 -0.73 -34.54 -10.49
C LEU A 482 -0.66 -35.75 -11.46
N ASP A 483 -1.48 -36.79 -11.19
CA ASP A 483 -1.67 -37.92 -12.07
C ASP A 483 -3.08 -37.89 -12.65
N ARG A 484 -3.18 -37.97 -13.98
CA ARG A 484 -4.46 -37.83 -14.69
C ARG A 484 -4.73 -39.09 -15.55
N ARG A 485 -5.93 -39.64 -15.39
CA ARG A 485 -6.45 -40.73 -16.23
C ARG A 485 -7.84 -40.34 -16.77
N GLY A 486 -7.86 -39.77 -17.98
CA GLY A 486 -9.09 -39.24 -18.57
C GLY A 486 -9.66 -38.05 -17.80
N LYS A 487 -10.83 -38.22 -17.19
CA LYS A 487 -11.46 -37.21 -16.31
C LYS A 487 -11.03 -37.34 -14.85
N GLU A 488 -10.46 -38.47 -14.45
CA GLU A 488 -10.01 -38.68 -13.08
C GLU A 488 -8.64 -38.03 -12.89
N VAL A 489 -8.48 -37.32 -11.79
CA VAL A 489 -7.23 -36.70 -11.37
C VAL A 489 -6.91 -37.10 -9.94
N THR A 490 -5.72 -37.65 -9.74
CA THR A 490 -5.18 -37.91 -8.40
C THR A 490 -4.16 -36.81 -8.08
N LEU A 491 -4.42 -36.03 -7.05
CA LEU A 491 -3.48 -35.07 -6.51
C LEU A 491 -2.72 -35.72 -5.35
N ARG A 492 -1.39 -35.72 -5.43
CA ARG A 492 -0.49 -36.13 -4.34
C ARG A 492 0.08 -34.86 -3.72
N VAL A 493 -0.05 -34.74 -2.41
CA VAL A 493 0.39 -33.58 -1.65
C VAL A 493 1.14 -34.07 -0.42
N LEU A 494 2.27 -33.46 -0.09
CA LEU A 494 2.93 -33.69 1.18
C LEU A 494 2.18 -32.88 2.26
N GLY A 495 1.33 -33.58 3.03
CA GLY A 495 0.62 -33.02 4.17
C GLY A 495 1.45 -33.01 5.46
N ARG A 496 0.90 -32.46 6.55
CA ARG A 496 1.54 -32.45 7.88
C ARG A 496 1.86 -33.87 8.41
N ASP A 497 1.01 -34.84 8.04
CA ASP A 497 1.10 -36.23 8.50
C ASP A 497 1.77 -37.17 7.46
N GLY A 498 2.38 -36.61 6.42
CA GLY A 498 3.01 -37.37 5.34
C GLY A 498 2.31 -37.21 3.98
N PRO A 499 2.74 -37.99 2.96
CA PRO A 499 2.14 -37.89 1.62
C PRO A 499 0.70 -38.39 1.61
N ALA A 500 -0.22 -37.53 1.16
CA ALA A 500 -1.63 -37.81 1.02
C ALA A 500 -2.05 -37.79 -0.46
N GLN A 501 -3.07 -38.58 -0.81
CA GLN A 501 -3.63 -38.66 -2.15
C GLN A 501 -5.12 -38.37 -2.12
N TYR A 502 -5.55 -37.47 -3.02
CA TYR A 502 -6.96 -37.06 -3.14
C TYR A 502 -7.42 -37.26 -4.57
N ARG A 503 -8.62 -37.87 -4.74
CA ARG A 503 -9.22 -38.12 -6.04
C ARG A 503 -10.21 -37.04 -6.39
N TYR A 504 -10.13 -36.58 -7.61
CA TYR A 504 -10.98 -35.55 -8.18
C TYR A 504 -11.45 -35.90 -9.57
N GLU A 505 -12.56 -35.31 -10.00
CA GLU A 505 -13.04 -35.35 -11.36
C GLU A 505 -12.87 -33.99 -12.03
N VAL A 506 -12.45 -33.99 -13.30
CA VAL A 506 -12.36 -32.77 -14.11
C VAL A 506 -13.76 -32.28 -14.44
N VAL A 507 -14.16 -31.14 -13.85
CA VAL A 507 -15.40 -30.43 -14.17
C VAL A 507 -15.23 -29.59 -15.43
N ARG A 508 -14.11 -28.87 -15.51
CA ARG A 508 -13.80 -27.99 -16.63
C ARG A 508 -12.30 -27.85 -16.81
N GLU A 509 -11.91 -27.83 -18.08
CA GLU A 509 -10.56 -27.44 -18.48
C GLU A 509 -10.67 -26.42 -19.62
N ARG A 510 -9.93 -25.33 -19.51
CA ARG A 510 -9.85 -24.31 -20.55
C ARG A 510 -8.56 -23.50 -20.41
N GLU A 511 -7.81 -23.33 -21.49
CA GLU A 511 -6.59 -22.53 -21.56
C GLU A 511 -5.57 -22.87 -20.45
N GLY A 512 -5.46 -24.17 -20.07
CA GLY A 512 -4.58 -24.64 -19.01
C GLY A 512 -5.13 -24.43 -17.59
N TYR A 513 -6.32 -23.86 -17.42
CA TYR A 513 -7.02 -23.83 -16.13
C TYR A 513 -7.84 -25.08 -15.93
N LEU A 514 -7.68 -25.68 -14.77
CA LEU A 514 -8.29 -26.97 -14.41
C LEU A 514 -9.16 -26.81 -13.18
N LEU A 515 -10.45 -26.97 -13.34
CA LEU A 515 -11.42 -27.06 -12.24
C LEU A 515 -11.73 -28.51 -11.96
N LEU A 516 -11.44 -28.92 -10.74
CA LEU A 516 -11.63 -30.26 -10.23
C LEU A 516 -12.73 -30.25 -9.16
N LYS A 517 -13.56 -31.30 -9.14
CA LYS A 517 -14.52 -31.57 -8.07
C LYS A 517 -14.11 -32.85 -7.36
N ARG A 518 -14.18 -32.87 -6.05
CA ARG A 518 -13.84 -34.04 -5.23
C ARG A 518 -14.73 -35.22 -5.60
N SER A 519 -14.13 -36.36 -5.86
CA SER A 519 -14.85 -37.61 -6.03
C SER A 519 -15.40 -38.09 -4.69
N PRO A 520 -16.60 -38.70 -4.66
CA PRO A 520 -17.21 -39.23 -3.45
C PRO A 520 -16.29 -40.21 -2.69
#